data_eb1041de6e82f05fa8c784e57457d29f
#
_entry.id   eb1041de6e82f05fa8c784e57457d29f
#
_cell.length_a   1.000
_cell.length_b   1.000
_cell.length_c   1.000
_cell.angle_alpha   90.00
_cell.angle_beta   90.00
_cell.angle_gamma   90.00
#
_symmetry.space_group_name_H-M   'P 1'
#
loop_
_entity.id
_entity.type
_entity.pdbx_description
1 polymer ?
#
loop_
_entity_poly.entity_id
_entity_poly.type
_entity_poly.pdbx_seq_one_letter_code
_entity_poly.pdbx_strand_id
1 'polypeptide(L)'
;MKKILFIGINYYDYTKEIIKHIEKEEYRVTYYPLRLMDTLSRVQHTLTPQLFQKKQDRYHEEIMEKEKNNNYDIILFIQVHDMSLKNLIKLKDMHSEARFVLYNWDSVKTHDYRKYIPYFHKVFTFDYQDAEDYNLVYLPLFGIEKYTQKQVVKNKIVYFVGNVCHTHRFITLMAFIKYCQKNNIEFRYHICCSPVTVCKLLCAGIIPQHFSFYRASDLKMRYLLEAFIVFDCRNHEQNGYTMRIIENLCSGRKIITDNSHIELEPFYSKERIFVYQDLNFEGVKNFIDSERDFIGNCPGLHIGAFVHNLLA
;
A
#
# COMPACT_ATOMS: atom_id res chain seq x y z
N MET A 1 -18.46 24.65 5.86
CA MET A 1 -17.37 23.65 5.76
C MET A 1 -17.96 22.37 5.21
N LYS A 2 -17.44 21.89 4.11
CA LYS A 2 -17.89 20.64 3.46
C LYS A 2 -17.64 19.42 4.34
N LYS A 3 -18.45 18.38 4.21
CA LYS A 3 -18.39 17.18 5.04
C LYS A 3 -18.08 15.95 4.21
N ILE A 4 -17.19 15.11 4.73
CA ILE A 4 -16.84 13.83 4.13
C ILE A 4 -17.19 12.69 5.09
N LEU A 5 -17.94 11.69 4.59
CA LEU A 5 -18.02 10.39 5.22
C LEU A 5 -16.92 9.52 4.58
N PHE A 6 -15.91 9.18 5.38
CA PHE A 6 -14.80 8.34 4.93
C PHE A 6 -14.94 6.93 5.50
N ILE A 7 -15.18 5.96 4.63
CA ILE A 7 -15.21 4.52 4.96
C ILE A 7 -14.00 3.86 4.30
N GLY A 8 -13.06 3.35 5.09
CA GLY A 8 -11.82 2.86 4.50
C GLY A 8 -11.01 1.96 5.41
N ILE A 9 -9.94 1.38 4.83
CA ILE A 9 -9.02 0.54 5.58
C ILE A 9 -8.38 1.33 6.72
N ASN A 10 -8.19 0.65 7.86
CA ASN A 10 -7.37 1.17 8.96
C ASN A 10 -5.94 0.61 8.81
N TYR A 11 -5.08 1.36 8.13
CA TYR A 11 -3.77 0.87 7.75
C TYR A 11 -2.64 1.76 8.28
N TYR A 12 -1.97 1.32 9.33
CA TYR A 12 -0.85 2.03 9.97
C TYR A 12 -1.18 3.50 10.28
N ASP A 13 -0.20 4.38 10.08
CA ASP A 13 -0.36 5.83 10.23
C ASP A 13 -1.02 6.48 9.00
N TYR A 14 -1.13 5.77 7.87
CA TYR A 14 -1.59 6.34 6.59
C TYR A 14 -3.02 6.85 6.66
N THR A 15 -3.93 6.09 7.27
CA THR A 15 -5.33 6.52 7.43
C THR A 15 -5.44 7.82 8.22
N LYS A 16 -4.68 7.97 9.29
CA LYS A 16 -4.63 9.20 10.09
C LYS A 16 -4.09 10.38 9.28
N GLU A 17 -3.03 10.16 8.51
CA GLU A 17 -2.45 11.21 7.69
C GLU A 17 -3.37 11.61 6.52
N ILE A 18 -4.12 10.67 5.93
CA ILE A 18 -5.16 10.98 4.94
C ILE A 18 -6.21 11.90 5.57
N ILE A 19 -6.77 11.54 6.72
CA ILE A 19 -7.77 12.35 7.42
C ILE A 19 -7.24 13.76 7.68
N LYS A 20 -6.05 13.86 8.28
CA LYS A 20 -5.38 15.13 8.58
C LYS A 20 -5.20 16.01 7.33
N HIS A 21 -4.89 15.42 6.16
CA HIS A 21 -4.72 16.18 4.92
C HIS A 21 -6.06 16.55 4.28
N ILE A 22 -7.10 15.71 4.41
CA ILE A 22 -8.47 16.08 4.02
C ILE A 22 -8.97 17.27 4.87
N GLU A 23 -8.68 17.28 6.17
CA GLU A 23 -9.03 18.39 7.05
C GLU A 23 -8.27 19.69 6.71
N LYS A 24 -7.03 19.60 6.20
CA LYS A 24 -6.30 20.77 5.66
C LYS A 24 -6.93 21.36 4.39
N GLU A 25 -7.67 20.56 3.62
CA GLU A 25 -8.47 21.00 2.46
C GLU A 25 -9.86 21.56 2.91
N GLU A 26 -9.99 21.92 4.19
CA GLU A 26 -11.19 22.52 4.79
C GLU A 26 -12.44 21.64 4.79
N TYR A 27 -12.27 20.31 4.80
CA TYR A 27 -13.37 19.37 4.99
C TYR A 27 -13.44 18.89 6.44
N ARG A 28 -14.65 18.64 6.92
CA ARG A 28 -14.89 17.89 8.16
C ARG A 28 -15.04 16.41 7.84
N VAL A 29 -14.26 15.55 8.50
CA VAL A 29 -14.24 14.11 8.23
C VAL A 29 -14.95 13.35 9.34
N THR A 30 -15.89 12.47 8.95
CA THR A 30 -16.42 11.39 9.78
C THR A 30 -15.85 10.09 9.26
N TYR A 31 -15.06 9.37 10.07
CA TYR A 31 -14.35 8.17 9.63
C TYR A 31 -14.91 6.90 10.28
N TYR A 32 -15.10 5.87 9.47
CA TYR A 32 -15.37 4.50 9.91
C TYR A 32 -14.42 3.51 9.21
N PRO A 33 -13.86 2.52 9.96
CA PRO A 33 -13.10 1.45 9.32
C PRO A 33 -14.03 0.61 8.44
N LEU A 34 -13.54 0.28 7.23
CA LEU A 34 -14.29 -0.55 6.29
C LEU A 34 -14.55 -1.95 6.86
N ARG A 35 -13.59 -2.51 7.62
CA ARG A 35 -13.62 -3.86 8.17
C ARG A 35 -13.58 -3.84 9.69
N LEU A 36 -14.35 -4.72 10.31
CA LEU A 36 -14.20 -5.03 11.72
C LEU A 36 -12.81 -5.65 12.01
N MET A 37 -12.08 -5.08 12.98
CA MET A 37 -10.69 -5.40 13.26
C MET A 37 -10.48 -6.09 14.60
N ASP A 38 -11.55 -6.44 15.34
CA ASP A 38 -11.46 -7.19 16.60
C ASP A 38 -10.91 -8.60 16.38
N THR A 39 -10.33 -9.20 17.43
CA THR A 39 -9.66 -10.50 17.33
C THR A 39 -10.59 -11.61 16.85
N LEU A 40 -11.84 -11.62 17.32
CA LEU A 40 -12.83 -12.61 16.90
C LEU A 40 -13.16 -12.49 15.42
N SER A 41 -13.37 -11.27 14.93
CA SER A 41 -13.64 -11.00 13.51
C SER A 41 -12.49 -11.43 12.62
N ARG A 42 -11.23 -11.26 13.04
CA ARG A 42 -10.06 -11.75 12.29
C ARG A 42 -10.05 -13.27 12.15
N VAL A 43 -10.36 -13.98 13.24
CA VAL A 43 -10.47 -15.46 13.23
C VAL A 43 -11.64 -15.89 12.34
N GLN A 44 -12.80 -15.27 12.48
CA GLN A 44 -13.99 -15.58 11.69
C GLN A 44 -13.78 -15.34 10.19
N HIS A 45 -13.09 -14.27 9.82
CA HIS A 45 -12.74 -13.99 8.42
C HIS A 45 -11.98 -15.15 7.76
N THR A 46 -11.11 -15.83 8.52
CA THR A 46 -10.31 -16.95 8.00
C THR A 46 -11.05 -18.29 8.05
N LEU A 47 -11.74 -18.58 9.16
CA LEU A 47 -12.32 -19.90 9.44
C LEU A 47 -13.79 -20.02 9.03
N THR A 48 -14.56 -18.93 9.12
CA THR A 48 -16.01 -18.90 8.88
C THR A 48 -16.40 -17.65 8.09
N PRO A 49 -15.98 -17.50 6.81
CA PRO A 49 -16.16 -16.27 6.05
C PRO A 49 -17.63 -15.86 5.88
N GLN A 50 -18.57 -16.81 5.83
CA GLN A 50 -20.00 -16.49 5.74
C GLN A 50 -20.54 -15.85 7.03
N LEU A 51 -20.11 -16.31 8.21
CA LEU A 51 -20.49 -15.70 9.48
C LEU A 51 -19.84 -14.34 9.64
N PHE A 52 -18.59 -14.21 9.23
CA PHE A 52 -17.91 -12.91 9.18
C PHE A 52 -18.68 -11.93 8.30
N GLN A 53 -19.08 -12.33 7.08
CA GLN A 53 -19.81 -11.44 6.16
C GLN A 53 -21.14 -10.95 6.78
N LYS A 54 -21.91 -11.83 7.43
CA LYS A 54 -23.14 -11.42 8.12
C LYS A 54 -22.90 -10.39 9.24
N LYS A 55 -21.82 -10.56 10.02
CA LYS A 55 -21.42 -9.62 11.06
C LYS A 55 -20.96 -8.29 10.45
N GLN A 56 -20.24 -8.35 9.35
CA GLN A 56 -19.75 -7.21 8.60
C GLN A 56 -20.91 -6.39 8.00
N ASP A 57 -21.89 -7.07 7.41
CA ASP A 57 -23.10 -6.43 6.85
C ASP A 57 -23.88 -5.68 7.95
N ARG A 58 -24.07 -6.29 9.12
CA ARG A 58 -24.71 -5.63 10.26
C ARG A 58 -23.92 -4.41 10.74
N TYR A 59 -22.61 -4.51 10.81
CA TYR A 59 -21.75 -3.38 11.15
C TYR A 59 -21.93 -2.20 10.18
N HIS A 60 -22.02 -2.46 8.89
CA HIS A 60 -22.28 -1.40 7.90
C HIS A 60 -23.71 -0.84 8.02
N GLU A 61 -24.70 -1.68 8.34
CA GLU A 61 -26.07 -1.21 8.63
C GLU A 61 -26.11 -0.31 9.87
N GLU A 62 -25.34 -0.59 10.91
CA GLU A 62 -25.21 0.27 12.10
C GLU A 62 -24.58 1.63 11.76
N ILE A 63 -23.56 1.66 10.88
CA ILE A 63 -22.99 2.91 10.38
C ILE A 63 -24.07 3.72 9.66
N MET A 64 -24.78 3.12 8.72
CA MET A 64 -25.84 3.78 7.97
C MET A 64 -26.94 4.35 8.89
N GLU A 65 -27.34 3.60 9.91
CA GLU A 65 -28.36 4.08 10.87
C GLU A 65 -27.87 5.28 11.67
N LYS A 66 -26.58 5.32 12.07
CA LYS A 66 -25.97 6.46 12.75
C LYS A 66 -25.90 7.70 11.87
N GLU A 67 -25.65 7.51 10.58
CA GLU A 67 -25.36 8.61 9.66
C GLU A 67 -26.56 9.02 8.80
N LYS A 68 -27.71 8.38 8.93
CA LYS A 68 -28.89 8.61 8.10
C LYS A 68 -29.43 10.06 8.07
N ASN A 69 -29.22 10.80 9.15
CA ASN A 69 -29.68 12.21 9.27
C ASN A 69 -28.56 13.23 8.98
N ASN A 70 -27.37 12.77 8.64
CA ASN A 70 -26.25 13.63 8.30
C ASN A 70 -26.18 13.85 6.79
N ASN A 71 -25.91 15.08 6.38
CA ASN A 71 -25.65 15.40 4.97
C ASN A 71 -24.14 15.44 4.74
N TYR A 72 -23.70 14.77 3.69
CA TYR A 72 -22.31 14.72 3.24
C TYR A 72 -22.19 15.23 1.81
N ASP A 73 -21.12 16.00 1.55
CA ASP A 73 -20.76 16.44 0.19
C ASP A 73 -20.07 15.32 -0.57
N ILE A 74 -19.25 14.52 0.14
CA ILE A 74 -18.51 13.40 -0.43
C ILE A 74 -18.64 12.18 0.49
N ILE A 75 -18.87 11.02 -0.11
CA ILE A 75 -18.70 9.71 0.52
C ILE A 75 -17.49 9.05 -0.11
N LEU A 76 -16.38 9.00 0.65
CA LEU A 76 -15.10 8.50 0.21
C LEU A 76 -14.90 7.07 0.70
N PHE A 77 -14.57 6.19 -0.24
CA PHE A 77 -14.12 4.84 0.06
C PHE A 77 -12.63 4.68 -0.28
N ILE A 78 -11.87 4.13 0.65
CA ILE A 78 -10.56 3.54 0.35
C ILE A 78 -10.69 2.04 0.53
N GLN A 79 -10.75 1.34 -0.61
CA GLN A 79 -11.25 -0.01 -0.81
C GLN A 79 -12.77 -0.14 -0.53
N VAL A 80 -13.40 -1.19 -1.09
CA VAL A 80 -14.84 -1.40 -0.98
C VAL A 80 -15.23 -2.88 -0.85
N HIS A 81 -14.30 -3.79 -1.06
CA HIS A 81 -14.57 -5.23 -1.21
C HIS A 81 -15.19 -5.90 0.03
N ASP A 82 -15.05 -5.30 1.22
CA ASP A 82 -15.65 -5.79 2.46
C ASP A 82 -17.10 -5.30 2.68
N MET A 83 -17.58 -4.37 1.86
CA MET A 83 -18.97 -3.93 1.89
C MET A 83 -19.80 -4.74 0.90
N SER A 84 -20.96 -5.26 1.32
CA SER A 84 -21.87 -5.91 0.37
C SER A 84 -22.44 -4.89 -0.61
N LEU A 85 -22.68 -5.33 -1.85
CA LEU A 85 -23.28 -4.47 -2.87
C LEU A 85 -24.63 -3.92 -2.43
N LYS A 86 -25.44 -4.75 -1.72
CA LYS A 86 -26.71 -4.33 -1.12
C LYS A 86 -26.54 -3.13 -0.19
N ASN A 87 -25.53 -3.17 0.70
CA ASN A 87 -25.29 -2.09 1.64
C ASN A 87 -24.74 -0.85 0.94
N LEU A 88 -23.92 -0.98 -0.10
CA LEU A 88 -23.46 0.16 -0.89
C LEU A 88 -24.62 0.87 -1.58
N ILE A 89 -25.53 0.11 -2.22
CA ILE A 89 -26.72 0.67 -2.89
C ILE A 89 -27.58 1.42 -1.86
N LYS A 90 -27.86 0.78 -0.71
CA LYS A 90 -28.64 1.41 0.36
C LYS A 90 -27.98 2.72 0.85
N LEU A 91 -26.67 2.74 1.05
CA LEU A 91 -25.95 3.95 1.44
C LEU A 91 -26.06 5.04 0.37
N LYS A 92 -25.99 4.66 -0.91
CA LYS A 92 -26.13 5.60 -2.04
C LYS A 92 -27.53 6.20 -2.10
N ASP A 93 -28.58 5.39 -1.89
CA ASP A 93 -29.96 5.87 -1.87
C ASP A 93 -30.22 6.83 -0.68
N MET A 94 -29.59 6.55 0.47
CA MET A 94 -29.69 7.41 1.67
C MET A 94 -29.01 8.77 1.50
N HIS A 95 -27.96 8.84 0.69
CA HIS A 95 -27.13 10.04 0.47
C HIS A 95 -27.03 10.35 -1.02
N SER A 96 -28.16 10.41 -1.71
CA SER A 96 -28.23 10.57 -3.18
C SER A 96 -27.56 11.84 -3.71
N GLU A 97 -27.49 12.90 -2.90
CA GLU A 97 -26.85 14.16 -3.26
C GLU A 97 -25.33 14.17 -3.06
N ALA A 98 -24.80 13.16 -2.36
CA ALA A 98 -23.37 13.09 -2.09
C ALA A 98 -22.60 12.57 -3.32
N ARG A 99 -21.40 13.09 -3.55
CA ARG A 99 -20.47 12.55 -4.54
C ARG A 99 -19.77 11.32 -3.96
N PHE A 100 -20.00 10.16 -4.56
CA PHE A 100 -19.33 8.90 -4.20
C PHE A 100 -17.99 8.78 -4.91
N VAL A 101 -16.91 8.62 -4.15
CA VAL A 101 -15.53 8.49 -4.64
C VAL A 101 -14.93 7.21 -4.10
N LEU A 102 -14.31 6.43 -4.96
CA LEU A 102 -13.61 5.19 -4.60
C LEU A 102 -12.13 5.31 -4.97
N TYR A 103 -11.25 4.97 -4.05
CA TYR A 103 -9.85 4.73 -4.30
C TYR A 103 -9.50 3.26 -3.97
N ASN A 104 -9.03 2.52 -4.96
CA ASN A 104 -8.61 1.14 -4.75
C ASN A 104 -7.11 1.09 -4.47
N TRP A 105 -6.77 0.52 -3.32
CA TRP A 105 -5.40 0.31 -2.84
C TRP A 105 -4.85 -1.08 -3.19
N ASP A 106 -5.65 -1.91 -3.83
CA ASP A 106 -5.31 -3.22 -4.36
C ASP A 106 -5.82 -3.37 -5.79
N SER A 107 -5.17 -4.22 -6.59
CA SER A 107 -5.60 -4.48 -7.96
C SER A 107 -6.86 -5.37 -8.00
N VAL A 108 -7.53 -5.38 -9.15
CA VAL A 108 -8.66 -6.30 -9.43
C VAL A 108 -8.28 -7.76 -9.22
N LYS A 109 -7.03 -8.14 -9.51
CA LYS A 109 -6.52 -9.50 -9.30
C LYS A 109 -6.45 -9.88 -7.82
N THR A 110 -6.18 -8.91 -6.94
CA THR A 110 -6.13 -9.12 -5.49
C THR A 110 -7.52 -9.07 -4.87
N HIS A 111 -8.31 -8.04 -5.24
CA HIS A 111 -9.67 -7.83 -4.76
C HIS A 111 -10.54 -7.32 -5.89
N ASP A 112 -11.39 -8.17 -6.45
CA ASP A 112 -12.27 -7.80 -7.55
C ASP A 112 -13.33 -6.77 -7.13
N TYR A 113 -13.09 -5.52 -7.49
CA TYR A 113 -13.98 -4.40 -7.22
C TYR A 113 -14.84 -3.97 -8.43
N ARG A 114 -14.77 -4.68 -9.57
CA ARG A 114 -15.44 -4.29 -10.82
C ARG A 114 -16.95 -4.10 -10.67
N LYS A 115 -17.62 -4.97 -9.89
CA LYS A 115 -19.06 -4.89 -9.63
C LYS A 115 -19.50 -3.62 -8.90
N TYR A 116 -18.57 -2.90 -8.25
CA TYR A 116 -18.84 -1.67 -7.52
C TYR A 116 -18.66 -0.41 -8.36
N ILE A 117 -17.84 -0.45 -9.44
CA ILE A 117 -17.50 0.71 -10.27
C ILE A 117 -18.73 1.54 -10.67
N PRO A 118 -19.88 0.94 -11.13
CA PRO A 118 -21.03 1.72 -11.59
C PRO A 118 -21.72 2.57 -10.51
N TYR A 119 -21.39 2.35 -9.25
CA TYR A 119 -22.04 3.05 -8.13
C TYR A 119 -21.27 4.27 -7.66
N PHE A 120 -20.08 4.52 -8.20
CA PHE A 120 -19.24 5.65 -7.86
C PHE A 120 -19.20 6.69 -8.99
N HIS A 121 -19.17 7.96 -8.62
CA HIS A 121 -19.02 9.07 -9.56
C HIS A 121 -17.58 9.19 -10.08
N LYS A 122 -16.60 8.77 -9.26
CA LYS A 122 -15.19 8.75 -9.62
C LYS A 122 -14.50 7.56 -8.97
N VAL A 123 -13.75 6.82 -9.76
CA VAL A 123 -13.01 5.64 -9.30
C VAL A 123 -11.54 5.82 -9.64
N PHE A 124 -10.72 5.75 -8.62
CA PHE A 124 -9.26 5.77 -8.71
C PHE A 124 -8.68 4.40 -8.44
N THR A 125 -7.56 4.13 -9.04
CA THR A 125 -6.73 2.94 -8.75
C THR A 125 -5.25 3.31 -8.76
N PHE A 126 -4.46 2.63 -7.92
CA PHE A 126 -3.00 2.76 -7.92
C PHE A 126 -2.35 1.84 -8.96
N ASP A 127 -3.10 0.87 -9.50
CA ASP A 127 -2.62 -0.07 -10.49
C ASP A 127 -2.89 0.50 -11.90
N TYR A 128 -1.81 0.78 -12.63
CA TYR A 128 -1.92 1.39 -13.95
C TYR A 128 -2.62 0.49 -14.98
N GLN A 129 -2.47 -0.85 -14.85
CA GLN A 129 -3.13 -1.79 -15.75
C GLN A 129 -4.65 -1.81 -15.51
N ASP A 130 -5.08 -1.79 -14.24
CA ASP A 130 -6.50 -1.66 -13.93
C ASP A 130 -7.08 -0.34 -14.42
N ALA A 131 -6.29 0.75 -14.36
CA ALA A 131 -6.72 2.04 -14.87
C ALA A 131 -6.99 2.01 -16.37
N GLU A 132 -6.12 1.34 -17.13
CA GLU A 132 -6.26 1.16 -18.58
C GLU A 132 -7.40 0.18 -18.91
N ASP A 133 -7.40 -1.01 -18.30
CA ASP A 133 -8.35 -2.09 -18.60
C ASP A 133 -9.81 -1.71 -18.30
N TYR A 134 -10.05 -0.90 -17.27
CA TYR A 134 -11.39 -0.53 -16.79
C TYR A 134 -11.72 0.96 -16.94
N ASN A 135 -10.89 1.72 -17.66
CA ASN A 135 -11.06 3.16 -17.88
C ASN A 135 -11.25 3.94 -16.57
N LEU A 136 -10.35 3.69 -15.60
CA LEU A 136 -10.33 4.33 -14.29
C LEU A 136 -9.28 5.44 -14.23
N VAL A 137 -9.36 6.29 -13.21
CA VAL A 137 -8.35 7.32 -13.00
C VAL A 137 -7.15 6.72 -12.28
N TYR A 138 -5.99 6.73 -12.94
CA TYR A 138 -4.75 6.35 -12.29
C TYR A 138 -4.34 7.41 -11.26
N LEU A 139 -4.14 6.97 -10.03
CA LEU A 139 -3.61 7.79 -8.94
C LEU A 139 -2.63 6.93 -8.13
N PRO A 140 -1.32 7.16 -8.22
CA PRO A 140 -0.33 6.34 -7.51
C PRO A 140 -0.50 6.46 -6.00
N LEU A 141 0.07 5.52 -5.26
CA LEU A 141 0.23 5.62 -3.81
C LEU A 141 1.08 6.85 -3.45
N PHE A 142 1.14 7.16 -2.18
CA PHE A 142 1.73 8.40 -1.67
C PHE A 142 2.71 8.13 -0.52
N GLY A 143 3.67 9.03 -0.34
CA GLY A 143 4.55 9.03 0.81
C GLY A 143 4.03 9.97 1.91
N ILE A 144 4.13 9.53 3.17
CA ILE A 144 3.84 10.36 4.35
C ILE A 144 5.12 10.92 4.96
N GLU A 145 5.04 12.09 5.58
CA GLU A 145 6.19 12.83 6.10
C GLU A 145 7.11 11.99 6.99
N LYS A 146 6.53 11.11 7.82
CA LYS A 146 7.27 10.20 8.70
C LYS A 146 8.30 9.32 7.96
N TYR A 147 8.01 8.91 6.73
CA TYR A 147 8.83 7.98 5.94
C TYR A 147 9.53 8.62 4.74
N THR A 148 9.18 9.86 4.41
CA THR A 148 9.74 10.59 3.27
C THR A 148 10.82 11.60 3.65
N GLN A 149 11.28 11.60 4.91
CA GLN A 149 12.38 12.43 5.33
C GLN A 149 13.62 12.18 4.47
N LYS A 150 14.18 13.25 3.94
CA LYS A 150 15.36 13.16 3.06
C LYS A 150 16.53 12.50 3.81
N GLN A 151 17.07 11.46 3.19
CA GLN A 151 18.27 10.83 3.69
C GLN A 151 19.49 11.66 3.31
N VAL A 152 20.15 12.21 4.31
CA VAL A 152 21.34 13.09 4.13
C VAL A 152 22.60 12.26 3.91
N VAL A 153 22.70 11.10 4.57
CA VAL A 153 23.88 10.25 4.51
C VAL A 153 23.75 9.23 3.40
N LYS A 154 24.55 9.37 2.35
CA LYS A 154 24.64 8.41 1.23
C LYS A 154 25.55 7.25 1.63
N ASN A 155 25.03 6.28 2.38
CA ASN A 155 25.75 5.04 2.71
C ASN A 155 25.43 3.92 1.71
N LYS A 156 26.19 2.80 1.79
CA LYS A 156 26.04 1.61 0.94
C LYS A 156 25.17 0.53 1.58
N ILE A 157 24.34 0.90 2.55
CA ILE A 157 23.48 -0.02 3.29
C ILE A 157 22.18 -0.17 2.53
N VAL A 158 21.76 -1.42 2.31
CA VAL A 158 20.47 -1.77 1.72
C VAL A 158 19.50 -2.15 2.84
N TYR A 159 18.22 -1.79 2.69
CA TYR A 159 17.22 -2.27 3.64
C TYR A 159 15.96 -2.82 2.98
N PHE A 160 15.23 -3.62 3.75
CA PHE A 160 13.88 -4.09 3.44
C PHE A 160 13.04 -4.10 4.70
N VAL A 161 11.79 -3.65 4.59
CA VAL A 161 10.76 -3.83 5.62
C VAL A 161 9.42 -4.13 4.96
N GLY A 162 8.71 -5.14 5.44
CA GLY A 162 7.37 -5.40 4.90
C GLY A 162 6.77 -6.74 5.31
N ASN A 163 5.45 -6.83 5.09
CA ASN A 163 4.71 -8.07 5.19
C ASN A 163 4.94 -8.91 3.93
N VAL A 164 5.25 -10.17 4.13
CA VAL A 164 5.45 -11.14 3.04
C VAL A 164 4.33 -12.17 3.12
N CYS A 165 3.38 -12.10 2.20
CA CYS A 165 2.21 -12.99 2.15
C CYS A 165 2.32 -14.05 1.06
N HIS A 166 3.22 -13.87 0.09
CA HIS A 166 3.37 -14.72 -1.09
C HIS A 166 4.72 -15.45 -1.09
N THR A 167 4.70 -16.70 -1.50
CA THR A 167 5.87 -17.58 -1.51
C THR A 167 7.01 -17.02 -2.37
N HIS A 168 6.70 -16.50 -3.56
CA HIS A 168 7.73 -15.94 -4.46
C HIS A 168 8.49 -14.76 -3.84
N ARG A 169 7.79 -13.84 -3.12
CA ARG A 169 8.45 -12.73 -2.43
C ARG A 169 9.41 -13.22 -1.34
N PHE A 170 9.02 -14.29 -0.63
CA PHE A 170 9.89 -14.89 0.36
C PHE A 170 11.16 -15.49 -0.29
N ILE A 171 11.00 -16.23 -1.39
CA ILE A 171 12.11 -16.80 -2.16
C ILE A 171 13.05 -15.69 -2.67
N THR A 172 12.50 -14.62 -3.23
CA THR A 172 13.26 -13.45 -3.71
C THR A 172 14.09 -12.84 -2.59
N LEU A 173 13.50 -12.63 -1.41
CA LEU A 173 14.23 -12.10 -0.25
C LEU A 173 15.34 -13.02 0.21
N MET A 174 15.11 -14.33 0.28
CA MET A 174 16.15 -15.31 0.65
C MET A 174 17.28 -15.34 -0.38
N ALA A 175 16.97 -15.26 -1.66
CA ALA A 175 17.97 -15.16 -2.72
C ALA A 175 18.81 -13.88 -2.60
N PHE A 176 18.17 -12.74 -2.33
CA PHE A 176 18.85 -11.48 -2.14
C PHE A 176 19.71 -11.45 -0.87
N ILE A 177 19.25 -12.04 0.24
CA ILE A 177 20.06 -12.20 1.46
C ILE A 177 21.35 -12.98 1.14
N LYS A 178 21.24 -14.12 0.44
CA LYS A 178 22.40 -14.93 0.03
C LYS A 178 23.35 -14.15 -0.88
N TYR A 179 22.80 -13.37 -1.83
CA TYR A 179 23.59 -12.52 -2.70
C TYR A 179 24.36 -11.45 -1.90
N CYS A 180 23.72 -10.79 -0.97
CA CYS A 180 24.35 -9.77 -0.12
C CYS A 180 25.47 -10.38 0.74
N GLN A 181 25.25 -11.54 1.35
CA GLN A 181 26.26 -12.25 2.13
C GLN A 181 27.50 -12.59 1.28
N LYS A 182 27.30 -13.14 0.07
CA LYS A 182 28.38 -13.50 -0.85
C LYS A 182 29.20 -12.30 -1.30
N ASN A 183 28.59 -11.12 -1.41
CA ASN A 183 29.22 -9.91 -1.95
C ASN A 183 29.62 -8.90 -0.87
N ASN A 184 29.55 -9.26 0.43
CA ASN A 184 29.83 -8.37 1.57
C ASN A 184 29.03 -7.07 1.53
N ILE A 185 27.73 -7.15 1.21
CA ILE A 185 26.80 -6.03 1.21
C ILE A 185 26.04 -6.03 2.54
N GLU A 186 26.05 -4.91 3.27
CA GLU A 186 25.22 -4.76 4.47
C GLU A 186 23.76 -4.67 4.07
N PHE A 187 22.98 -5.69 4.45
CA PHE A 187 21.53 -5.74 4.20
C PHE A 187 20.78 -5.83 5.53
N ARG A 188 20.07 -4.76 5.87
CA ARG A 188 19.22 -4.64 7.05
C ARG A 188 17.78 -4.96 6.69
N TYR A 189 17.15 -5.92 7.34
CA TYR A 189 15.78 -6.29 6.98
C TYR A 189 14.90 -6.58 8.19
N HIS A 190 13.60 -6.45 7.95
CA HIS A 190 12.55 -6.93 8.83
C HIS A 190 11.42 -7.51 7.96
N ILE A 191 11.40 -8.84 7.89
CA ILE A 191 10.42 -9.63 7.13
C ILE A 191 9.33 -10.06 8.10
N CYS A 192 8.11 -9.57 7.93
CA CYS A 192 6.96 -9.97 8.73
C CYS A 192 6.14 -11.01 7.98
N CYS A 193 5.92 -12.18 8.61
CA CYS A 193 5.09 -13.25 8.05
C CYS A 193 3.95 -13.60 9.01
N SER A 194 2.75 -13.82 8.47
CA SER A 194 1.65 -14.36 9.26
C SER A 194 1.84 -15.86 9.49
N PRO A 195 1.23 -16.46 10.54
CA PRO A 195 1.23 -17.91 10.71
C PRO A 195 0.71 -18.67 9.48
N VAL A 196 -0.31 -18.12 8.80
CA VAL A 196 -0.84 -18.70 7.55
C VAL A 196 0.21 -18.71 6.44
N THR A 197 0.99 -17.62 6.33
CA THR A 197 2.09 -17.55 5.36
C THR A 197 3.16 -18.59 5.67
N VAL A 198 3.53 -18.75 6.93
CA VAL A 198 4.50 -19.76 7.37
C VAL A 198 4.00 -21.17 7.01
N CYS A 199 2.74 -21.49 7.29
CA CYS A 199 2.15 -22.77 6.87
C CYS A 199 2.21 -22.97 5.36
N LYS A 200 1.88 -21.96 4.56
CA LYS A 200 1.97 -22.03 3.08
C LYS A 200 3.40 -22.30 2.60
N LEU A 201 4.40 -21.65 3.21
CA LEU A 201 5.82 -21.90 2.90
C LEU A 201 6.22 -23.34 3.22
N LEU A 202 5.85 -23.85 4.40
CA LEU A 202 6.13 -25.24 4.78
C LEU A 202 5.45 -26.24 3.84
N CYS A 203 4.18 -26.03 3.47
CA CYS A 203 3.48 -26.86 2.48
C CYS A 203 4.14 -26.83 1.09
N ALA A 204 4.82 -25.74 0.75
CA ALA A 204 5.61 -25.61 -0.47
C ALA A 204 7.05 -26.18 -0.34
N GLY A 205 7.39 -26.87 0.77
CA GLY A 205 8.70 -27.42 1.02
C GLY A 205 9.78 -26.37 1.37
N ILE A 206 9.36 -25.15 1.73
CA ILE A 206 10.27 -24.05 2.07
C ILE A 206 10.31 -23.90 3.59
N ILE A 207 11.50 -24.05 4.17
CA ILE A 207 11.72 -23.79 5.59
C ILE A 207 11.91 -22.29 5.79
N PRO A 208 10.95 -21.58 6.43
CA PRO A 208 11.04 -20.14 6.61
C PRO A 208 12.13 -19.79 7.62
N GLN A 209 12.99 -18.86 7.24
CA GLN A 209 14.06 -18.31 8.06
C GLN A 209 14.03 -16.77 8.01
N HIS A 210 14.73 -16.12 8.95
CA HIS A 210 14.92 -14.66 8.91
C HIS A 210 13.63 -13.83 8.96
N PHE A 211 12.55 -14.31 9.57
CA PHE A 211 11.27 -13.61 9.67
C PHE A 211 10.83 -13.34 11.11
N SER A 212 9.83 -12.49 11.27
CA SER A 212 9.13 -12.19 12.53
C SER A 212 7.63 -12.32 12.34
N PHE A 213 6.90 -12.72 13.40
CA PHE A 213 5.44 -12.64 13.43
C PHE A 213 4.93 -11.23 13.75
N TYR A 214 5.80 -10.36 14.23
CA TYR A 214 5.48 -9.01 14.65
C TYR A 214 6.00 -7.98 13.65
N ARG A 215 5.32 -6.85 13.61
CA ARG A 215 5.77 -5.69 12.84
C ARG A 215 7.04 -5.10 13.43
N ALA A 216 7.80 -4.39 12.61
CA ALA A 216 8.95 -3.65 13.09
C ALA A 216 8.53 -2.59 14.12
N SER A 217 9.21 -2.55 15.26
CA SER A 217 9.06 -1.46 16.25
C SER A 217 9.56 -0.14 15.70
N ASP A 218 9.18 0.99 16.31
CA ASP A 218 9.67 2.30 15.90
C ASP A 218 11.21 2.40 15.96
N LEU A 219 11.82 1.77 16.96
CA LEU A 219 13.28 1.70 17.06
C LEU A 219 13.89 0.91 15.89
N LYS A 220 13.30 -0.24 15.55
CA LYS A 220 13.73 -1.03 14.39
C LYS A 220 13.53 -0.28 13.08
N MET A 221 12.42 0.45 12.94
CA MET A 221 12.16 1.28 11.77
C MET A 221 13.20 2.38 11.62
N ARG A 222 13.54 3.10 12.69
CA ARG A 222 14.62 4.12 12.66
C ARG A 222 15.93 3.51 12.17
N TYR A 223 16.34 2.37 12.73
CA TYR A 223 17.55 1.65 12.33
C TYR A 223 17.54 1.25 10.83
N LEU A 224 16.39 0.80 10.29
CA LEU A 224 16.26 0.45 8.89
C LEU A 224 16.33 1.69 7.99
N LEU A 225 15.69 2.78 8.40
CA LEU A 225 15.62 4.02 7.64
C LEU A 225 16.93 4.82 7.60
N GLU A 226 17.96 4.46 8.39
CA GLU A 226 19.31 4.98 8.22
C GLU A 226 19.96 4.53 6.90
N ALA A 227 19.50 3.42 6.32
CA ALA A 227 20.00 2.91 5.06
C ALA A 227 19.62 3.83 3.88
N PHE A 228 20.54 4.00 2.93
CA PHE A 228 20.33 4.84 1.76
C PHE A 228 19.70 4.12 0.57
N ILE A 229 19.67 2.79 0.58
CA ILE A 229 19.23 1.97 -0.54
C ILE A 229 18.09 1.08 -0.07
N VAL A 230 16.98 1.05 -0.81
CA VAL A 230 15.87 0.13 -0.52
C VAL A 230 15.87 -1.03 -1.49
N PHE A 231 15.62 -2.22 -0.97
CA PHE A 231 15.26 -3.38 -1.78
C PHE A 231 13.75 -3.55 -1.80
N ASP A 232 13.18 -3.69 -2.98
CA ASP A 232 11.76 -3.96 -3.19
C ASP A 232 11.58 -5.24 -4.01
N CYS A 233 10.54 -5.97 -3.67
CA CYS A 233 10.03 -7.09 -4.45
C CYS A 233 8.51 -6.94 -4.54
N ARG A 234 8.00 -6.81 -5.76
CA ARG A 234 6.58 -6.57 -6.01
C ARG A 234 5.71 -7.78 -5.67
N ASN A 235 4.43 -7.53 -5.48
CA ASN A 235 3.43 -8.57 -5.59
C ASN A 235 3.11 -8.74 -7.10
N HIS A 236 3.30 -9.94 -7.66
CA HIS A 236 3.07 -10.20 -9.09
C HIS A 236 1.59 -10.12 -9.51
N GLU A 237 0.67 -10.06 -8.53
CA GLU A 237 -0.75 -9.81 -8.76
C GLU A 237 -1.08 -8.32 -8.93
N GLN A 238 -0.10 -7.42 -8.73
CA GLN A 238 -0.25 -5.97 -8.79
C GLN A 238 0.83 -5.37 -9.67
N ASN A 239 0.46 -4.40 -10.48
CA ASN A 239 1.39 -3.69 -11.36
C ASN A 239 1.78 -2.32 -10.79
N GLY A 240 0.98 -1.75 -9.90
CA GLY A 240 1.29 -0.50 -9.21
C GLY A 240 2.52 -0.57 -8.31
N TYR A 241 3.05 0.59 -7.95
CA TYR A 241 4.22 0.69 -7.08
C TYR A 241 3.85 0.46 -5.62
N THR A 242 4.70 -0.26 -4.90
CA THR A 242 4.52 -0.43 -3.45
C THR A 242 4.72 0.89 -2.71
N MET A 243 4.12 1.02 -1.51
CA MET A 243 4.40 2.17 -0.62
C MET A 243 5.90 2.36 -0.40
N ARG A 244 6.66 1.26 -0.33
CA ARG A 244 8.11 1.28 -0.16
C ARG A 244 8.82 2.00 -1.31
N ILE A 245 8.43 1.74 -2.56
CA ILE A 245 8.98 2.46 -3.73
C ILE A 245 8.65 3.94 -3.61
N ILE A 246 7.38 4.29 -3.41
CA ILE A 246 6.92 5.68 -3.35
C ILE A 246 7.62 6.47 -2.24
N GLU A 247 7.67 5.93 -1.02
CA GLU A 247 8.34 6.58 0.11
C GLU A 247 9.83 6.81 -0.13
N ASN A 248 10.50 5.86 -0.80
CA ASN A 248 11.91 6.00 -1.09
C ASN A 248 12.19 6.92 -2.30
N LEU A 249 11.26 7.02 -3.24
CA LEU A 249 11.27 8.08 -4.25
C LEU A 249 11.16 9.47 -3.59
N CYS A 250 10.23 9.65 -2.67
CA CYS A 250 10.04 10.91 -1.95
C CYS A 250 11.24 11.27 -1.06
N SER A 251 11.89 10.29 -0.44
CA SER A 251 13.03 10.50 0.47
C SER A 251 14.39 10.63 -0.23
N GLY A 252 14.46 10.48 -1.55
CA GLY A 252 15.70 10.61 -2.31
C GLY A 252 16.66 9.43 -2.17
N ARG A 253 16.19 8.23 -1.85
CA ARG A 253 16.99 7.00 -1.74
C ARG A 253 17.15 6.31 -3.09
N LYS A 254 18.17 5.47 -3.19
CA LYS A 254 18.32 4.49 -4.28
C LYS A 254 17.33 3.34 -4.10
N ILE A 255 16.91 2.74 -5.22
CA ILE A 255 15.90 1.67 -5.24
C ILE A 255 16.43 0.49 -6.05
N ILE A 256 16.28 -0.73 -5.52
CA ILE A 256 16.49 -1.99 -6.23
C ILE A 256 15.13 -2.68 -6.27
N THR A 257 14.57 -2.94 -7.45
CA THR A 257 13.20 -3.47 -7.62
C THR A 257 13.10 -4.45 -8.78
N ASP A 258 12.11 -5.33 -8.77
CA ASP A 258 11.71 -6.20 -9.88
C ASP A 258 10.52 -5.62 -10.70
N ASN A 259 10.09 -4.40 -10.41
CA ASN A 259 9.04 -3.74 -11.17
C ASN A 259 9.64 -3.01 -12.39
N SER A 260 9.68 -3.68 -13.53
CA SER A 260 10.25 -3.13 -14.77
C SER A 260 9.46 -1.97 -15.35
N HIS A 261 8.17 -1.81 -14.99
CA HIS A 261 7.36 -0.68 -15.46
C HIS A 261 7.92 0.67 -15.01
N ILE A 262 8.68 0.68 -13.91
CA ILE A 262 9.32 1.91 -13.39
C ILE A 262 10.28 2.56 -14.41
N GLU A 263 10.79 1.79 -15.39
CA GLU A 263 11.68 2.28 -16.44
C GLU A 263 10.97 3.21 -17.44
N LEU A 264 9.62 3.17 -17.48
CA LEU A 264 8.79 4.04 -18.33
C LEU A 264 8.43 5.37 -17.65
N GLU A 265 8.73 5.51 -16.37
CA GLU A 265 8.33 6.67 -15.59
C GLU A 265 9.27 7.86 -15.78
N PRO A 266 8.74 9.10 -15.79
CA PRO A 266 9.55 10.32 -15.97
C PRO A 266 10.62 10.52 -14.89
N PHE A 267 10.45 9.91 -13.71
CA PHE A 267 11.41 9.99 -12.60
C PHE A 267 12.46 8.88 -12.63
N TYR A 268 12.43 8.00 -13.62
CA TYR A 268 13.40 6.91 -13.73
C TYR A 268 14.80 7.45 -14.07
N SER A 269 15.79 6.89 -13.40
CA SER A 269 17.21 7.11 -13.67
C SER A 269 17.98 5.87 -13.27
N LYS A 270 18.86 5.37 -14.14
CA LYS A 270 19.73 4.19 -13.88
C LYS A 270 20.69 4.42 -12.71
N GLU A 271 21.00 5.66 -12.40
CA GLU A 271 21.83 6.03 -11.25
C GLU A 271 21.08 5.85 -9.93
N ARG A 272 19.75 5.93 -9.96
CA ARG A 272 18.88 5.87 -8.79
C ARG A 272 18.13 4.56 -8.63
N ILE A 273 17.73 3.94 -9.75
CA ILE A 273 16.83 2.78 -9.75
C ILE A 273 17.50 1.65 -10.53
N PHE A 274 17.71 0.53 -9.84
CA PHE A 274 18.18 -0.71 -10.44
C PHE A 274 17.02 -1.69 -10.58
N VAL A 275 16.74 -2.14 -11.79
CA VAL A 275 15.70 -3.15 -12.07
C VAL A 275 16.38 -4.52 -12.27
N TYR A 276 16.01 -5.48 -11.40
CA TYR A 276 16.44 -6.88 -11.54
C TYR A 276 15.32 -7.75 -12.11
N GLN A 277 15.68 -8.85 -12.75
CA GLN A 277 14.74 -9.82 -13.30
C GLN A 277 15.18 -11.25 -12.92
N ASP A 278 14.23 -12.15 -12.76
CA ASP A 278 14.44 -13.60 -12.57
C ASP A 278 15.50 -13.95 -11.49
N LEU A 279 15.48 -13.22 -10.37
CA LEU A 279 16.45 -13.35 -9.27
C LEU A 279 17.92 -13.12 -9.70
N ASN A 280 18.14 -12.50 -10.86
CA ASN A 280 19.47 -12.09 -11.30
C ASN A 280 19.84 -10.75 -10.69
N PHE A 281 20.79 -10.76 -9.77
CA PHE A 281 21.31 -9.56 -9.08
C PHE A 281 22.67 -9.12 -9.64
N GLU A 282 23.05 -9.57 -10.82
CA GLU A 282 24.28 -9.11 -11.48
C GLU A 282 24.24 -7.59 -11.68
N GLY A 283 25.33 -6.91 -11.35
CA GLY A 283 25.39 -5.44 -11.40
C GLY A 283 24.89 -4.70 -10.16
N VAL A 284 24.11 -5.33 -9.27
CA VAL A 284 23.60 -4.69 -8.04
C VAL A 284 24.73 -4.15 -7.17
N LYS A 285 25.83 -4.89 -7.03
CA LYS A 285 26.99 -4.40 -6.24
C LYS A 285 27.58 -3.12 -6.85
N ASN A 286 27.76 -3.06 -8.16
CA ASN A 286 28.27 -1.88 -8.85
C ASN A 286 27.30 -0.69 -8.71
N PHE A 287 25.98 -0.95 -8.76
CA PHE A 287 24.96 0.06 -8.51
C PHE A 287 25.03 0.60 -7.08
N ILE A 288 25.18 -0.27 -6.07
CA ILE A 288 25.35 0.13 -4.65
C ILE A 288 26.61 0.97 -4.48
N ASP A 289 27.70 0.57 -5.10
CA ASP A 289 29.01 1.23 -4.97
C ASP A 289 29.12 2.54 -5.77
N SER A 290 28.21 2.81 -6.70
CA SER A 290 28.24 4.04 -7.50
C SER A 290 27.86 5.26 -6.66
N GLU A 291 28.66 6.33 -6.77
CA GLU A 291 28.46 7.62 -6.06
C GLU A 291 27.79 8.67 -6.95
N ARG A 292 27.20 8.26 -8.06
CA ARG A 292 26.55 9.19 -9.01
C ARG A 292 25.39 9.92 -8.34
N ASP A 293 25.34 11.22 -8.57
CA ASP A 293 24.23 12.05 -8.12
C ASP A 293 23.01 11.89 -9.04
N PHE A 294 21.85 11.97 -8.44
CA PHE A 294 20.57 11.95 -9.15
C PHE A 294 19.61 12.97 -8.51
N ILE A 295 18.71 13.49 -9.33
CA ILE A 295 17.66 14.41 -8.85
C ILE A 295 16.57 13.58 -8.18
N GLY A 296 16.36 13.80 -6.88
CA GLY A 296 15.49 12.98 -6.05
C GLY A 296 14.25 13.71 -5.54
N ASN A 297 13.51 14.43 -6.40
CA ASN A 297 12.27 15.07 -5.96
C ASN A 297 11.07 14.58 -6.78
N CYS A 298 10.06 14.06 -6.08
CA CYS A 298 8.82 13.59 -6.67
C CYS A 298 7.62 14.24 -5.92
N PRO A 299 7.41 15.57 -6.06
CA PRO A 299 6.41 16.29 -5.28
C PRO A 299 4.98 15.76 -5.48
N GLY A 300 4.66 15.24 -6.67
CA GLY A 300 3.36 14.64 -6.98
C GLY A 300 3.06 13.34 -6.23
N LEU A 301 4.06 12.73 -5.58
CA LEU A 301 3.91 11.47 -4.84
C LEU A 301 3.76 11.67 -3.31
N HIS A 302 3.68 12.91 -2.83
CA HIS A 302 3.40 13.19 -1.42
C HIS A 302 1.90 13.18 -1.13
N ILE A 303 1.54 12.84 0.10
CA ILE A 303 0.16 12.72 0.56
C ILE A 303 -0.70 13.96 0.29
N GLY A 304 -0.14 15.17 0.35
CA GLY A 304 -0.88 16.40 0.04
C GLY A 304 -1.38 16.41 -1.40
N ALA A 305 -0.53 16.08 -2.37
CA ALA A 305 -0.92 15.97 -3.78
C ALA A 305 -1.92 14.83 -4.01
N PHE A 306 -1.74 13.69 -3.32
CA PHE A 306 -2.68 12.58 -3.36
C PHE A 306 -4.08 12.99 -2.91
N VAL A 307 -4.20 13.62 -1.74
CA VAL A 307 -5.50 14.05 -1.19
C VAL A 307 -6.15 15.12 -2.08
N HIS A 308 -5.38 16.08 -2.57
CA HIS A 308 -5.88 17.10 -3.50
C HIS A 308 -6.50 16.46 -4.75
N ASN A 309 -5.79 15.54 -5.41
CA ASN A 309 -6.30 14.82 -6.59
C ASN A 309 -7.49 13.92 -6.28
N LEU A 310 -7.53 13.31 -5.10
CA LEU A 310 -8.62 12.45 -4.66
C LEU A 310 -9.93 13.22 -4.46
N LEU A 311 -9.86 14.47 -4.02
CA LEU A 311 -11.02 15.33 -3.74
C LEU A 311 -11.43 16.19 -4.95
N ALA A 312 -10.56 16.43 -5.91
CA ALA A 312 -10.87 17.11 -7.17
C ALA A 312 -11.81 16.25 -8.05
#